data_9563377133b0d06a52151d4097869356
#
_entry.id   9563377133b0d06a52151d4097869356
#
_cell.length_a   1.000
_cell.length_b   1.000
_cell.length_c   1.000
_cell.angle_alpha   90.00
_cell.angle_beta   90.00
_cell.angle_gamma   90.00
#
_symmetry.space_group_name_H-M   'P 1'
#
loop_
_entity.id
_entity.type
_entity.pdbx_description
1 polymer ?
#
loop_
_entity_poly.entity_id
_entity_poly.type
_entity_poly.pdbx_seq_one_letter_code
_entity_poly.pdbx_strand_id
1 'polypeptide(L)'
;MKLQSIQLYNYRCFEDIIIQLHPKMTVLVAENGVGKTSILDAIRVALWPFINSFDLAQSGIANDPANGITIDDARGIKTEFGGMVRQLPVKITAEGDWGTNKTETWCRSRLSERQKTWTIDDDKVKEMKIWASSLQEKIRQPKFHGTTLPIFGYYGTGRLWAQKNLTKTKKGEKDDSENQDFKIRTFAYHHCMDPASSYKHFREWFIWAWTSYTNMQVQQHVSVQDQSMALDRIRVVQGVIDHFLKSATEWMTLEYSIDKGKTLILNHPKHGAMSVDFLSDGIRSILAMVGDIAHRCIKLNPHLGQEAAQKTPGIVLIDEVDMHLHPRWQQLVLTQLQNAFENIQFIVTTHSPQVLTTVKPECIRALRWMTLPSEQAQRNMIQPQTAHARVEVLDGFAFSEGAESQQLLKDILGVDPRPENLTIVQDLHKYLTLIQNDHWDSPEAEALKTKLSAWGHEHEPALIRAEMDIRMRQYRRQRLGL
;
A
#
# COMPACT_ATOMS: atom_id res chain seq x y z
N MET A 1 -9.83 -13.02 9.34
CA MET A 1 -9.49 -11.72 9.97
C MET A 1 -9.63 -10.62 8.95
N LYS A 2 -10.34 -9.53 9.25
CA LYS A 2 -10.54 -8.36 8.36
C LYS A 2 -10.82 -7.13 9.20
N LEU A 3 -10.33 -5.98 8.77
CA LEU A 3 -10.69 -4.67 9.32
C LEU A 3 -11.86 -4.06 8.55
N GLN A 4 -12.79 -3.44 9.26
CA GLN A 4 -13.93 -2.72 8.70
C GLN A 4 -13.73 -1.20 8.76
N SER A 5 -13.19 -0.71 9.88
CA SER A 5 -12.88 0.71 10.03
C SER A 5 -11.67 0.95 10.94
N ILE A 6 -11.11 2.14 10.83
CA ILE A 6 -10.13 2.68 11.77
C ILE A 6 -10.46 4.13 12.08
N GLN A 7 -10.46 4.49 13.36
CA GLN A 7 -10.62 5.86 13.85
C GLN A 7 -9.33 6.32 14.51
N LEU A 8 -8.89 7.52 14.16
CA LEU A 8 -7.70 8.17 14.69
C LEU A 8 -8.11 9.46 15.39
N TYR A 9 -7.81 9.55 16.67
CA TYR A 9 -8.10 10.72 17.50
C TYR A 9 -6.83 11.33 18.05
N ASN A 10 -6.58 12.61 17.76
CA ASN A 10 -5.36 13.36 18.09
C ASN A 10 -4.05 12.66 17.65
N TYR A 11 -4.11 11.95 16.53
CA TYR A 11 -2.98 11.15 16.02
C TYR A 11 -2.29 11.89 14.86
N ARG A 12 -1.04 12.29 15.05
CA ARG A 12 -0.20 13.01 14.07
C ARG A 12 -0.91 14.24 13.48
N CYS A 13 -1.31 14.22 12.20
CA CYS A 13 -2.02 15.32 11.54
C CYS A 13 -3.54 15.26 11.76
N PHE A 14 -4.08 14.17 12.30
CA PHE A 14 -5.51 13.95 12.43
C PHE A 14 -6.03 14.42 13.79
N GLU A 15 -7.11 15.19 13.78
CA GLU A 15 -7.87 15.54 14.99
C GLU A 15 -8.82 14.43 15.38
N ASP A 16 -9.76 14.11 14.51
CA ASP A 16 -10.67 12.98 14.60
C ASP A 16 -11.06 12.58 13.18
N ILE A 17 -10.71 11.37 12.77
CA ILE A 17 -10.99 10.86 11.44
C ILE A 17 -11.37 9.39 11.50
N ILE A 18 -12.41 9.02 10.78
CA ILE A 18 -12.85 7.63 10.63
C ILE A 18 -12.68 7.23 9.15
N ILE A 19 -12.04 6.10 8.93
CA ILE A 19 -11.80 5.57 7.59
C ILE A 19 -12.47 4.21 7.49
N GLN A 20 -13.45 4.09 6.60
CA GLN A 20 -14.09 2.83 6.27
C GLN A 20 -13.22 2.02 5.33
N LEU A 21 -12.98 0.76 5.64
CA LEU A 21 -12.09 -0.13 4.90
C LEU A 21 -12.90 -1.15 4.11
N HIS A 22 -12.59 -1.30 2.82
CA HIS A 22 -13.25 -2.29 1.98
C HIS A 22 -12.69 -3.70 2.29
N PRO A 23 -13.53 -4.76 2.34
CA PRO A 23 -13.11 -6.10 2.80
C PRO A 23 -12.08 -6.80 1.92
N LYS A 24 -11.83 -6.32 0.71
CA LYS A 24 -10.82 -6.87 -0.21
C LYS A 24 -9.68 -5.90 -0.47
N MET A 25 -9.97 -4.65 -0.84
CA MET A 25 -8.99 -3.66 -1.28
C MET A 25 -9.42 -2.26 -0.86
N THR A 26 -8.58 -1.55 -0.13
CA THR A 26 -8.75 -0.10 0.13
C THR A 26 -7.56 0.64 -0.46
N VAL A 27 -7.83 1.64 -1.29
CA VAL A 27 -6.81 2.48 -1.92
C VAL A 27 -6.90 3.89 -1.33
N LEU A 28 -5.87 4.26 -0.57
CA LEU A 28 -5.74 5.57 0.04
C LEU A 28 -5.01 6.50 -0.93
N VAL A 29 -5.63 7.63 -1.26
CA VAL A 29 -5.05 8.64 -2.14
C VAL A 29 -5.05 10.00 -1.47
N ALA A 30 -4.00 10.75 -1.64
CA ALA A 30 -3.88 12.12 -1.14
C ALA A 30 -2.65 12.80 -1.73
N GLU A 31 -2.55 14.10 -1.56
CA GLU A 31 -1.30 14.84 -1.73
C GLU A 31 -0.23 14.39 -0.73
N ASN A 32 1.02 14.78 -0.97
CA ASN A 32 2.11 14.52 -0.03
C ASN A 32 1.87 15.23 1.30
N GLY A 33 2.18 14.54 2.40
CA GLY A 33 2.06 15.10 3.76
C GLY A 33 0.65 15.06 4.37
N VAL A 34 -0.38 14.63 3.67
CA VAL A 34 -1.75 14.55 4.21
C VAL A 34 -1.97 13.39 5.18
N GLY A 35 -1.04 12.43 5.28
CA GLY A 35 -1.08 11.40 6.31
C GLY A 35 -1.40 9.97 5.83
N LYS A 36 -1.27 9.63 4.54
CA LYS A 36 -1.47 8.24 4.05
C LYS A 36 -0.68 7.20 4.82
N THR A 37 0.64 7.38 4.91
CA THR A 37 1.54 6.51 5.68
C THR A 37 1.18 6.48 7.16
N SER A 38 0.70 7.61 7.72
CA SER A 38 0.23 7.68 9.11
C SER A 38 -0.95 6.76 9.39
N ILE A 39 -1.85 6.59 8.41
CA ILE A 39 -2.98 5.64 8.52
C ILE A 39 -2.45 4.20 8.51
N LEU A 40 -1.51 3.86 7.61
CA LEU A 40 -0.91 2.53 7.59
C LEU A 40 -0.17 2.22 8.90
N ASP A 41 0.58 3.17 9.44
CA ASP A 41 1.24 3.05 10.75
C ASP A 41 0.22 2.84 11.88
N ALA A 42 -0.89 3.57 11.87
CA ALA A 42 -1.94 3.39 12.86
C ALA A 42 -2.58 1.99 12.78
N ILE A 43 -2.81 1.47 11.58
CA ILE A 43 -3.29 0.09 11.36
C ILE A 43 -2.25 -0.91 11.88
N ARG A 44 -0.96 -0.70 11.62
CA ARG A 44 0.14 -1.47 12.19
C ARG A 44 0.03 -1.52 13.72
N VAL A 45 -0.11 -0.36 14.36
CA VAL A 45 -0.25 -0.24 15.82
C VAL A 45 -1.49 -1.00 16.31
N ALA A 46 -2.63 -0.90 15.63
CA ALA A 46 -3.87 -1.58 16.01
C ALA A 46 -3.77 -3.11 15.91
N LEU A 47 -3.02 -3.65 14.95
CA LEU A 47 -2.85 -5.10 14.71
C LEU A 47 -1.72 -5.72 15.54
N TRP A 48 -0.77 -4.93 16.01
CA TRP A 48 0.42 -5.42 16.71
C TRP A 48 0.12 -6.32 17.92
N PRO A 49 -0.89 -6.06 18.77
CA PRO A 49 -1.19 -6.92 19.90
C PRO A 49 -1.46 -8.38 19.55
N PHE A 50 -2.14 -8.63 18.40
CA PHE A 50 -2.35 -9.99 17.91
C PHE A 50 -1.03 -10.65 17.51
N ILE A 51 -0.21 -9.95 16.72
CA ILE A 51 1.06 -10.46 16.21
C ILE A 51 2.04 -10.73 17.35
N ASN A 52 2.16 -9.79 18.29
CA ASN A 52 3.07 -9.85 19.43
C ASN A 52 2.71 -10.97 20.44
N SER A 53 1.55 -11.61 20.30
CA SER A 53 1.16 -12.74 21.11
C SER A 53 1.80 -14.07 20.68
N PHE A 54 2.48 -14.08 19.53
CA PHE A 54 3.26 -15.23 19.07
C PHE A 54 4.73 -15.10 19.48
N ASP A 55 5.29 -16.14 20.12
CA ASP A 55 6.62 -16.10 20.73
C ASP A 55 7.73 -15.65 19.77
N LEU A 56 7.69 -16.15 18.52
CA LEU A 56 8.70 -15.82 17.52
C LEU A 56 8.52 -14.45 16.86
N ALA A 57 7.36 -13.82 17.01
CA ALA A 57 7.17 -12.43 16.58
C ALA A 57 7.94 -11.44 17.46
N GLN A 58 8.21 -11.84 18.71
CA GLN A 58 8.86 -10.98 19.71
C GLN A 58 10.40 -10.94 19.58
N SER A 59 11.01 -11.87 18.85
CA SER A 59 12.48 -11.96 18.77
C SER A 59 13.05 -10.75 18.01
N GLY A 60 13.48 -9.73 18.74
CA GLY A 60 14.23 -8.57 18.25
C GLY A 60 13.45 -7.26 18.12
N ILE A 61 12.12 -7.26 17.95
CA ILE A 61 11.31 -6.05 17.70
C ILE A 61 10.22 -5.81 18.77
N ALA A 62 10.13 -6.63 19.80
CA ALA A 62 9.13 -6.46 20.84
C ALA A 62 9.09 -5.04 21.43
N ASN A 63 10.23 -4.36 21.46
CA ASN A 63 10.40 -3.01 21.99
C ASN A 63 10.51 -1.93 20.91
N ASP A 64 10.21 -2.22 19.63
CA ASP A 64 10.18 -1.18 18.60
C ASP A 64 9.08 -0.16 18.92
N PRO A 65 9.44 1.12 19.17
CA PRO A 65 8.46 2.17 19.46
C PRO A 65 7.38 2.30 18.41
N ALA A 66 7.67 1.97 17.15
CA ALA A 66 6.73 2.03 16.03
C ALA A 66 5.57 1.01 16.14
N ASN A 67 5.63 0.05 17.05
CA ASN A 67 4.55 -0.90 17.35
C ASN A 67 3.57 -0.41 18.43
N GLY A 68 3.80 0.79 18.97
CA GLY A 68 2.96 1.46 19.95
C GLY A 68 2.69 2.91 19.56
N ILE A 69 1.96 3.61 20.41
CA ILE A 69 1.72 5.05 20.28
C ILE A 69 2.83 5.79 21.02
N THR A 70 3.70 6.46 20.30
CA THR A 70 4.78 7.28 20.87
C THR A 70 4.26 8.68 21.22
N ILE A 71 5.08 9.49 21.91
CA ILE A 71 4.70 10.88 22.18
C ILE A 71 4.73 11.74 20.90
N ASP A 72 5.53 11.36 19.92
CA ASP A 72 5.67 12.08 18.65
C ASP A 72 4.47 11.81 17.72
N ASP A 73 3.64 10.81 18.04
CA ASP A 73 2.38 10.56 17.38
C ASP A 73 1.25 11.47 17.87
N ALA A 74 1.46 12.23 18.97
CA ALA A 74 0.47 13.18 19.48
C ALA A 74 0.39 14.43 18.57
N ARG A 75 -0.83 14.78 18.17
CA ARG A 75 -1.10 15.96 17.34
C ARG A 75 -0.60 17.22 18.05
N GLY A 76 0.23 18.00 17.36
CA GLY A 76 0.72 19.29 17.84
C GLY A 76 -0.16 20.43 17.32
N ILE A 77 -0.58 21.34 18.22
CA ILE A 77 -1.26 22.58 17.86
C ILE A 77 -0.38 23.76 18.23
N LYS A 78 -0.21 24.71 17.30
CA LYS A 78 0.52 25.95 17.54
C LYS A 78 -0.33 26.88 18.42
N THR A 79 0.26 27.40 19.49
CA THR A 79 -0.38 28.39 20.36
C THR A 79 -0.21 29.80 19.82
N GLU A 80 -1.02 30.74 20.29
CA GLU A 80 -0.94 32.16 19.96
C GLU A 80 0.42 32.78 20.29
N PHE A 81 1.12 32.23 21.28
CA PHE A 81 2.44 32.70 21.71
C PHE A 81 3.61 31.98 20.99
N GLY A 82 3.33 31.26 19.90
CA GLY A 82 4.37 30.59 19.09
C GLY A 82 4.87 29.25 19.60
N GLY A 83 4.37 28.78 20.75
CA GLY A 83 4.66 27.44 21.27
C GLY A 83 3.82 26.35 20.61
N MET A 84 4.20 25.08 20.83
CA MET A 84 3.42 23.92 20.39
C MET A 84 2.87 23.18 21.61
N VAL A 85 1.59 22.78 21.55
CA VAL A 85 0.94 21.95 22.59
C VAL A 85 0.48 20.67 21.96
N ARG A 86 0.84 19.54 22.59
CA ARG A 86 0.40 18.22 22.16
C ARG A 86 -1.01 17.93 22.64
N GLN A 87 -1.82 17.36 21.78
CA GLN A 87 -3.19 17.00 22.09
C GLN A 87 -3.27 15.57 22.62
N LEU A 88 -3.86 15.41 23.81
CA LEU A 88 -4.04 14.13 24.47
C LEU A 88 -5.50 13.99 24.93
N PRO A 89 -6.05 12.78 25.05
CA PRO A 89 -5.41 11.51 24.72
C PRO A 89 -5.24 11.29 23.23
N VAL A 90 -4.20 10.52 22.83
CA VAL A 90 -4.12 9.94 21.50
C VAL A 90 -4.84 8.61 21.51
N LYS A 91 -5.71 8.34 20.54
CA LYS A 91 -6.43 7.06 20.44
C LYS A 91 -6.40 6.53 19.02
N ILE A 92 -6.20 5.23 18.90
CA ILE A 92 -6.36 4.45 17.68
C ILE A 92 -7.40 3.38 17.98
N THR A 93 -8.59 3.51 17.38
CA THR A 93 -9.69 2.56 17.51
C THR A 93 -9.87 1.84 16.18
N ALA A 94 -9.90 0.52 16.21
CA ALA A 94 -10.14 -0.30 15.04
C ALA A 94 -11.38 -1.18 15.27
N GLU A 95 -12.09 -1.44 14.19
CA GLU A 95 -13.25 -2.32 14.15
C GLU A 95 -13.03 -3.40 13.10
N GLY A 96 -13.38 -4.64 13.44
CA GLY A 96 -13.21 -5.74 12.52
C GLY A 96 -13.34 -7.11 13.19
N ASP A 97 -13.03 -8.15 12.42
CA ASP A 97 -12.97 -9.53 12.92
C ASP A 97 -11.51 -10.00 13.00
N TRP A 98 -11.03 -10.32 14.19
CA TRP A 98 -9.69 -10.88 14.40
C TRP A 98 -9.63 -12.42 14.29
N GLY A 99 -10.69 -13.06 13.78
CA GLY A 99 -10.75 -14.51 13.56
C GLY A 99 -11.75 -15.24 14.45
N THR A 100 -12.65 -14.50 15.12
CA THR A 100 -13.74 -15.04 15.93
C THR A 100 -15.08 -15.13 15.18
N ASN A 101 -15.11 -14.68 13.92
CA ASN A 101 -16.32 -14.50 13.11
C ASN A 101 -17.32 -13.50 13.72
N LYS A 102 -16.82 -12.59 14.55
CA LYS A 102 -17.59 -11.49 15.15
C LYS A 102 -16.88 -10.18 14.87
N THR A 103 -17.66 -9.15 14.57
CA THR A 103 -17.14 -7.79 14.52
C THR A 103 -16.96 -7.27 15.95
N GLU A 104 -15.75 -6.85 16.26
CA GLU A 104 -15.36 -6.32 17.56
C GLU A 104 -14.68 -4.97 17.37
N THR A 105 -14.80 -4.10 18.35
CA THR A 105 -14.11 -2.80 18.38
C THR A 105 -13.08 -2.82 19.50
N TRP A 106 -11.84 -2.43 19.19
CA TRP A 106 -10.75 -2.34 20.17
C TRP A 106 -9.99 -1.04 20.05
N CYS A 107 -9.44 -0.56 21.14
CA CYS A 107 -8.77 0.72 21.23
C CYS A 107 -7.41 0.60 21.90
N ARG A 108 -6.44 1.29 21.33
CA ARG A 108 -5.14 1.55 21.93
C ARG A 108 -4.97 3.03 22.14
N SER A 109 -4.44 3.45 23.29
CA SER A 109 -4.37 4.86 23.65
C SER A 109 -3.09 5.24 24.35
N ARG A 110 -2.75 6.54 24.27
CA ARG A 110 -1.71 7.17 25.07
C ARG A 110 -2.30 8.40 25.78
N LEU A 111 -2.20 8.41 27.11
CA LEU A 111 -2.86 9.40 27.96
C LEU A 111 -1.93 10.53 28.44
N SER A 112 -0.61 10.37 28.31
CA SER A 112 0.36 11.27 28.98
C SER A 112 1.59 11.53 28.11
N GLU A 113 2.17 12.74 28.26
CA GLU A 113 3.45 13.12 27.64
C GLU A 113 4.67 12.51 28.35
N ARG A 114 4.50 11.93 29.53
CA ARG A 114 5.62 11.42 30.33
C ARG A 114 6.46 10.42 29.49
N GLN A 115 7.76 10.58 29.56
CA GLN A 115 8.70 9.57 29.04
C GLN A 115 8.40 8.22 29.73
N LYS A 116 8.58 7.11 29.01
CA LYS A 116 8.26 5.76 29.50
C LYS A 116 6.77 5.48 29.75
N THR A 117 5.84 6.32 29.25
CA THR A 117 4.43 5.96 29.22
C THR A 117 4.19 4.98 28.08
N TRP A 118 3.66 3.81 28.40
CA TRP A 118 3.34 2.77 27.44
C TRP A 118 1.98 3.03 26.78
N THR A 119 1.79 2.45 25.60
CA THR A 119 0.47 2.35 24.99
C THR A 119 -0.46 1.54 25.88
N ILE A 120 -1.64 2.08 26.20
CA ILE A 120 -2.65 1.42 27.02
C ILE A 120 -3.60 0.67 26.09
N ASP A 121 -3.78 -0.60 26.38
CA ASP A 121 -4.66 -1.51 25.67
C ASP A 121 -5.97 -1.64 26.45
N ASP A 122 -7.12 -1.55 25.78
CA ASP A 122 -8.42 -1.80 26.35
C ASP A 122 -8.68 -3.30 26.62
N ASP A 123 -9.85 -3.64 27.14
CA ASP A 123 -10.16 -5.04 27.46
C ASP A 123 -10.32 -5.90 26.20
N LYS A 124 -10.77 -5.33 25.10
CA LYS A 124 -10.88 -6.04 23.82
C LYS A 124 -9.51 -6.38 23.23
N VAL A 125 -8.53 -5.50 23.37
CA VAL A 125 -7.14 -5.82 23.01
C VAL A 125 -6.60 -6.97 23.87
N LYS A 126 -6.93 -7.03 25.17
CA LYS A 126 -6.53 -8.15 26.04
C LYS A 126 -7.16 -9.47 25.60
N GLU A 127 -8.45 -9.46 25.26
CA GLU A 127 -9.16 -10.62 24.70
C GLU A 127 -8.50 -11.09 23.40
N MET A 128 -8.16 -10.17 22.50
CA MET A 128 -7.43 -10.46 21.25
C MET A 128 -6.09 -11.16 21.51
N LYS A 129 -5.30 -10.69 22.49
CA LYS A 129 -4.03 -11.31 22.89
C LYS A 129 -4.22 -12.73 23.40
N ILE A 130 -5.22 -12.95 24.26
CA ILE A 130 -5.56 -14.28 24.79
C ILE A 130 -5.94 -15.21 23.64
N TRP A 131 -6.77 -14.74 22.70
CA TRP A 131 -7.16 -15.51 21.52
C TRP A 131 -5.95 -15.90 20.66
N ALA A 132 -5.07 -14.94 20.33
CA ALA A 132 -3.89 -15.20 19.53
C ALA A 132 -2.93 -16.19 20.22
N SER A 133 -2.71 -16.07 21.53
CA SER A 133 -1.93 -17.03 22.31
C SER A 133 -2.57 -18.42 22.29
N SER A 134 -3.89 -18.51 22.39
CA SER A 134 -4.60 -19.80 22.29
C SER A 134 -4.44 -20.47 20.91
N LEU A 135 -4.35 -19.68 19.82
CA LEU A 135 -4.06 -20.21 18.50
C LEU A 135 -2.64 -20.80 18.44
N GLN A 136 -1.65 -20.14 19.07
CA GLN A 136 -0.30 -20.66 19.13
C GLN A 136 -0.21 -21.99 19.92
N GLU A 137 -0.91 -22.10 21.03
CA GLU A 137 -1.00 -23.35 21.80
C GLU A 137 -1.72 -24.44 21.00
N LYS A 138 -2.81 -24.07 20.32
CA LYS A 138 -3.59 -24.99 19.49
C LYS A 138 -2.77 -25.62 18.37
N ILE A 139 -1.97 -24.84 17.62
CA ILE A 139 -1.17 -25.38 16.52
C ILE A 139 -0.01 -26.27 16.98
N ARG A 140 0.38 -26.24 18.26
CA ARG A 140 1.37 -27.14 18.85
C ARG A 140 0.82 -28.56 19.07
N GLN A 141 -0.50 -28.73 19.06
CA GLN A 141 -1.15 -30.03 19.27
C GLN A 141 -1.36 -30.72 17.91
N PRO A 142 -0.96 -32.02 17.75
CA PRO A 142 -1.04 -32.74 16.47
C PRO A 142 -2.43 -32.72 15.81
N LYS A 143 -3.49 -32.81 16.63
CA LYS A 143 -4.89 -32.79 16.16
C LYS A 143 -5.27 -31.49 15.41
N PHE A 144 -4.56 -30.39 15.66
CA PHE A 144 -4.90 -29.07 15.17
C PHE A 144 -3.84 -28.49 14.22
N HIS A 145 -2.93 -29.29 13.69
CA HIS A 145 -1.91 -28.83 12.74
C HIS A 145 -2.50 -28.18 11.49
N GLY A 146 -3.75 -28.51 11.10
CA GLY A 146 -4.49 -27.87 10.01
C GLY A 146 -5.16 -26.54 10.36
N THR A 147 -4.90 -25.96 11.54
CA THR A 147 -5.45 -24.62 11.88
C THR A 147 -4.83 -23.56 10.99
N THR A 148 -5.67 -22.80 10.29
CA THR A 148 -5.23 -21.70 9.42
C THR A 148 -4.90 -20.46 10.25
N LEU A 149 -3.70 -19.90 10.03
CA LEU A 149 -3.23 -18.67 10.65
C LEU A 149 -3.32 -17.50 9.66
N PRO A 150 -3.73 -16.30 10.11
CA PRO A 150 -3.77 -15.14 9.24
C PRO A 150 -2.37 -14.62 8.92
N ILE A 151 -2.17 -14.12 7.69
CA ILE A 151 -0.94 -13.40 7.32
C ILE A 151 -1.06 -11.93 7.71
N PHE A 152 0.09 -11.34 8.05
CA PHE A 152 0.30 -9.89 8.12
C PHE A 152 1.54 -9.51 7.34
N GLY A 153 1.49 -8.33 6.71
CA GLY A 153 2.62 -7.76 6.00
C GLY A 153 2.52 -6.24 5.91
N TYR A 154 3.65 -5.55 6.06
CA TYR A 154 3.75 -4.12 5.82
C TYR A 154 4.93 -3.84 4.89
N TYR A 155 4.65 -3.33 3.70
CA TYR A 155 5.62 -3.03 2.65
C TYR A 155 5.68 -1.51 2.46
N GLY A 156 6.66 -0.87 3.08
CA GLY A 156 6.88 0.58 3.03
C GLY A 156 7.69 1.04 1.82
N THR A 157 7.84 2.35 1.67
CA THR A 157 8.66 2.98 0.62
C THR A 157 10.14 2.64 0.74
N GLY A 158 10.63 2.32 1.94
CA GLY A 158 12.01 1.89 2.20
C GLY A 158 12.38 0.48 1.72
N ARG A 159 11.42 -0.30 1.21
CA ARG A 159 11.62 -1.71 0.82
C ARG A 159 12.78 -1.98 -0.16
N LEU A 160 13.17 -1.00 -1.00
CA LEU A 160 14.31 -1.12 -1.93
C LEU A 160 15.64 -0.62 -1.34
N TRP A 161 15.61 0.37 -0.43
CA TRP A 161 16.83 0.90 0.19
C TRP A 161 17.50 -0.12 1.11
N ALA A 162 16.74 -0.99 1.74
CA ALA A 162 17.24 -2.12 2.49
C ALA A 162 18.08 -3.08 1.62
N GLN A 163 17.79 -3.19 0.31
CA GLN A 163 18.56 -4.03 -0.60
C GLN A 163 20.00 -3.52 -0.83
N LYS A 164 20.23 -2.20 -0.90
CA LYS A 164 21.59 -1.65 -1.11
C LYS A 164 22.54 -1.90 0.08
N ASN A 165 21.99 -2.07 1.27
CA ASN A 165 22.78 -2.39 2.47
C ASN A 165 22.99 -3.90 2.68
N LEU A 166 22.22 -4.75 1.99
CA LEU A 166 22.26 -6.21 2.14
C LEU A 166 23.46 -6.88 1.42
N THR A 167 24.06 -6.20 0.45
CA THR A 167 25.27 -6.70 -0.23
C THR A 167 26.58 -6.40 0.54
N LYS A 168 26.52 -5.55 1.58
CA LYS A 168 27.66 -5.28 2.45
C LYS A 168 27.41 -5.92 3.81
N THR A 169 27.76 -7.19 3.95
CA THR A 169 27.95 -7.82 5.27
C THR A 169 28.97 -6.99 6.03
N LYS A 170 28.54 -6.26 7.06
CA LYS A 170 29.49 -5.64 7.99
C LYS A 170 30.29 -6.78 8.64
N LYS A 171 31.61 -6.79 8.42
CA LYS A 171 32.52 -7.69 9.13
C LYS A 171 32.27 -7.52 10.63
N GLY A 172 31.68 -8.52 11.28
CA GLY A 172 31.43 -8.54 12.72
C GLY A 172 30.00 -8.79 13.18
N GLU A 173 28.97 -8.72 12.31
CA GLU A 173 27.64 -9.25 12.64
C GLU A 173 27.72 -10.77 12.53
N LYS A 174 27.42 -11.46 13.63
CA LYS A 174 27.19 -12.91 13.61
C LYS A 174 26.12 -13.19 12.55
N ASP A 175 26.42 -14.11 11.67
CA ASP A 175 25.49 -14.55 10.64
C ASP A 175 24.27 -15.16 11.36
N ASP A 176 23.18 -14.37 11.47
CA ASP A 176 21.92 -14.83 12.08
C ASP A 176 21.29 -15.97 11.29
N SER A 177 21.88 -16.34 10.13
CA SER A 177 21.42 -17.44 9.27
C SER A 177 21.51 -18.81 9.94
N GLU A 178 22.42 -19.00 10.92
CA GLU A 178 22.56 -20.28 11.63
C GLU A 178 21.45 -20.56 12.65
N ASN A 179 20.70 -19.55 13.10
CA ASN A 179 19.62 -19.66 14.09
C ASN A 179 18.21 -19.45 13.55
N GLN A 180 18.02 -19.43 12.22
CA GLN A 180 16.70 -19.17 11.68
C GLN A 180 15.86 -20.45 11.62
N ASP A 181 14.80 -20.48 12.44
CA ASP A 181 13.82 -21.56 12.48
C ASP A 181 12.91 -21.55 11.25
N PHE A 182 13.52 -21.73 10.05
CA PHE A 182 12.76 -21.79 8.79
C PHE A 182 11.70 -22.90 8.76
N LYS A 183 11.78 -23.89 9.65
CA LYS A 183 10.79 -24.95 9.79
C LYS A 183 9.58 -24.55 10.63
N ILE A 184 9.69 -23.54 11.51
CA ILE A 184 8.62 -23.16 12.41
C ILE A 184 7.64 -22.20 11.72
N ARG A 185 6.35 -22.55 11.73
CA ARG A 185 5.28 -21.81 11.06
C ARG A 185 5.21 -20.33 11.51
N THR A 186 5.19 -20.10 12.82
CA THR A 186 5.01 -18.77 13.43
C THR A 186 6.20 -17.84 13.24
N PHE A 187 7.34 -18.35 12.79
CA PHE A 187 8.47 -17.53 12.36
C PHE A 187 8.11 -16.60 11.18
N ALA A 188 7.04 -16.89 10.44
CA ALA A 188 6.53 -15.99 9.41
C ALA A 188 5.99 -14.66 9.97
N TYR A 189 5.74 -14.56 11.29
CA TYR A 189 5.39 -13.28 11.93
C TYR A 189 6.61 -12.42 12.27
N HIS A 190 7.81 -13.00 12.22
CA HIS A 190 9.03 -12.24 12.44
C HIS A 190 9.18 -11.13 11.40
N HIS A 191 9.40 -9.90 11.83
CA HIS A 191 9.51 -8.72 10.98
C HIS A 191 8.36 -8.49 9.97
N CYS A 192 7.19 -9.09 10.16
CA CYS A 192 6.09 -8.96 9.18
C CYS A 192 5.55 -7.52 9.10
N MET A 193 5.68 -6.73 10.17
CA MET A 193 5.26 -5.33 10.23
C MET A 193 6.43 -4.33 10.12
N ASP A 194 7.60 -4.78 9.75
CA ASP A 194 8.73 -3.89 9.46
C ASP A 194 8.74 -3.53 7.97
N PRO A 195 8.47 -2.27 7.60
CA PRO A 195 8.35 -1.87 6.20
C PRO A 195 9.65 -2.01 5.39
N ALA A 196 10.79 -2.28 6.04
CA ALA A 196 12.09 -2.33 5.39
C ALA A 196 12.68 -3.75 5.22
N SER A 197 12.15 -4.79 5.91
CA SER A 197 12.88 -6.04 6.12
C SER A 197 12.55 -7.20 5.18
N SER A 198 11.55 -7.09 4.31
CA SER A 198 10.91 -8.22 3.65
C SER A 198 11.80 -9.03 2.70
N TYR A 199 12.68 -8.38 1.90
CA TYR A 199 13.42 -9.08 0.85
C TYR A 199 14.52 -10.03 1.37
N LYS A 200 15.27 -9.64 2.41
CA LYS A 200 16.37 -10.45 2.96
C LYS A 200 15.84 -11.80 3.45
N HIS A 201 14.81 -11.78 4.28
CA HIS A 201 14.22 -12.98 4.85
C HIS A 201 13.60 -13.90 3.79
N PHE A 202 12.90 -13.31 2.81
CA PHE A 202 12.38 -14.05 1.67
C PHE A 202 13.50 -14.76 0.89
N ARG A 203 14.57 -14.03 0.53
CA ARG A 203 15.72 -14.58 -0.22
C ARG A 203 16.38 -15.74 0.53
N GLU A 204 16.71 -15.57 1.80
CA GLU A 204 17.34 -16.60 2.63
C GLU A 204 16.45 -17.84 2.78
N TRP A 205 15.16 -17.61 3.03
CA TRP A 205 14.22 -18.71 3.10
C TRP A 205 14.05 -19.45 1.77
N PHE A 206 13.98 -18.76 0.63
CA PHE A 206 13.85 -19.40 -0.66
C PHE A 206 15.07 -20.25 -1.00
N ILE A 207 16.26 -19.75 -0.71
CA ILE A 207 17.52 -20.50 -0.85
C ILE A 207 17.48 -21.76 0.02
N TRP A 208 17.06 -21.65 1.28
CA TRP A 208 16.89 -22.79 2.16
C TRP A 208 15.86 -23.78 1.63
N ALA A 209 14.69 -23.33 1.18
CA ALA A 209 13.65 -24.21 0.65
C ALA A 209 14.12 -24.95 -0.61
N TRP A 210 14.81 -24.25 -1.51
CA TRP A 210 15.39 -24.84 -2.72
C TRP A 210 16.45 -25.89 -2.40
N THR A 211 17.42 -25.54 -1.54
CA THR A 211 18.50 -26.45 -1.13
C THR A 211 17.96 -27.67 -0.37
N SER A 212 16.97 -27.46 0.50
CA SER A 212 16.31 -28.55 1.23
C SER A 212 15.63 -29.54 0.27
N TYR A 213 14.88 -29.03 -0.72
CA TYR A 213 14.22 -29.87 -1.73
C TYR A 213 15.22 -30.63 -2.59
N THR A 214 16.27 -29.98 -3.11
CA THR A 214 17.28 -30.65 -3.94
C THR A 214 18.05 -31.68 -3.17
N ASN A 215 18.39 -31.46 -1.90
CA ASN A 215 19.01 -32.46 -1.05
C ASN A 215 18.10 -33.68 -0.80
N MET A 216 16.78 -33.47 -0.62
CA MET A 216 15.81 -34.56 -0.45
C MET A 216 15.70 -35.45 -1.70
N GLN A 217 15.93 -34.92 -2.90
CA GLN A 217 15.91 -35.72 -4.13
C GLN A 217 17.06 -36.71 -4.22
N VAL A 218 18.18 -36.43 -3.58
CA VAL A 218 19.38 -37.32 -3.58
C VAL A 218 19.33 -38.33 -2.43
N GLN A 219 18.54 -38.09 -1.39
CA GLN A 219 18.42 -38.95 -0.22
C GLN A 219 17.45 -40.10 -0.47
N GLN A 220 17.90 -41.37 -0.26
CA GLN A 220 17.11 -42.56 -0.54
C GLN A 220 15.97 -42.87 0.44
N HIS A 221 15.92 -42.17 1.61
CA HIS A 221 14.99 -42.52 2.70
C HIS A 221 13.96 -41.42 3.00
N VAL A 222 13.79 -40.45 2.11
CA VAL A 222 12.79 -39.34 2.30
C VAL A 222 11.43 -39.82 1.80
N SER A 223 10.38 -39.59 2.60
CA SER A 223 9.03 -39.93 2.20
C SER A 223 8.56 -39.06 0.99
N VAL A 224 7.73 -39.68 0.14
CA VAL A 224 7.11 -38.96 -1.01
C VAL A 224 6.31 -37.73 -0.54
N GLN A 225 5.70 -37.85 0.64
CA GLN A 225 4.94 -36.74 1.24
C GLN A 225 5.84 -35.57 1.63
N ASP A 226 7.01 -35.82 2.24
CA ASP A 226 7.96 -34.76 2.61
C ASP A 226 8.55 -34.08 1.39
N GLN A 227 8.86 -34.84 0.33
CA GLN A 227 9.31 -34.30 -0.95
C GLN A 227 8.24 -33.41 -1.60
N SER A 228 6.97 -33.85 -1.61
CA SER A 228 5.85 -33.06 -2.13
C SER A 228 5.68 -31.76 -1.36
N MET A 229 5.70 -31.80 -0.02
CA MET A 229 5.60 -30.61 0.83
C MET A 229 6.77 -29.65 0.62
N ALA A 230 7.98 -30.15 0.40
CA ALA A 230 9.14 -29.32 0.08
C ALA A 230 9.00 -28.64 -1.29
N LEU A 231 8.49 -29.37 -2.28
CA LEU A 231 8.22 -28.85 -3.62
C LEU A 231 7.10 -27.81 -3.63
N ASP A 232 6.04 -28.01 -2.86
CA ASP A 232 4.93 -27.06 -2.76
C ASP A 232 5.38 -25.68 -2.25
N ARG A 233 6.35 -25.64 -1.32
CA ARG A 233 6.95 -24.37 -0.83
C ARG A 233 7.55 -23.56 -1.98
N ILE A 234 8.23 -24.23 -2.92
CA ILE A 234 8.84 -23.58 -4.08
C ILE A 234 7.78 -23.19 -5.10
N ARG A 235 6.87 -24.11 -5.44
CA ARG A 235 5.85 -23.92 -6.48
C ARG A 235 4.86 -22.79 -6.16
N VAL A 236 4.46 -22.64 -4.90
CA VAL A 236 3.59 -21.52 -4.49
C VAL A 236 4.24 -20.18 -4.80
N VAL A 237 5.52 -20.03 -4.45
CA VAL A 237 6.26 -18.79 -4.70
C VAL A 237 6.49 -18.58 -6.19
N GLN A 238 6.94 -19.60 -6.91
CA GLN A 238 7.13 -19.53 -8.36
C GLN A 238 5.83 -19.16 -9.08
N GLY A 239 4.71 -19.82 -8.74
CA GLY A 239 3.41 -19.58 -9.36
C GLY A 239 2.93 -18.16 -9.16
N VAL A 240 3.08 -17.57 -7.97
CA VAL A 240 2.73 -16.17 -7.70
C VAL A 240 3.64 -15.23 -8.48
N ILE A 241 4.96 -15.44 -8.47
CA ILE A 241 5.91 -14.59 -9.19
C ILE A 241 5.64 -14.65 -10.70
N ASP A 242 5.42 -15.83 -11.24
CA ASP A 242 5.10 -16.03 -12.67
C ASP A 242 3.79 -15.33 -13.05
N HIS A 243 2.78 -15.37 -12.19
CA HIS A 243 1.51 -14.66 -12.39
C HIS A 243 1.73 -13.15 -12.58
N PHE A 244 2.64 -12.55 -11.82
CA PHE A 244 2.95 -11.11 -11.91
C PHE A 244 3.89 -10.76 -13.07
N LEU A 245 4.93 -11.56 -13.31
CA LEU A 245 6.03 -11.17 -14.19
C LEU A 245 5.86 -11.67 -15.63
N LYS A 246 5.35 -12.90 -15.81
CA LYS A 246 5.36 -13.58 -17.10
C LYS A 246 4.63 -12.82 -18.20
N SER A 247 3.43 -12.32 -17.90
CA SER A 247 2.60 -11.62 -18.91
C SER A 247 3.14 -10.25 -19.32
N ALA A 248 3.84 -9.58 -18.42
CA ALA A 248 4.31 -8.21 -18.63
C ALA A 248 5.77 -8.12 -19.14
N THR A 249 6.60 -9.13 -18.82
CA THR A 249 8.05 -9.08 -19.06
C THR A 249 8.65 -10.34 -19.64
N GLU A 250 7.90 -11.41 -19.79
CA GLU A 250 8.37 -12.74 -20.18
C GLU A 250 9.38 -13.37 -19.17
N TRP A 251 9.74 -12.69 -18.04
CA TRP A 251 10.49 -13.27 -16.94
C TRP A 251 9.62 -14.25 -16.16
N MET A 252 10.17 -15.44 -15.84
CA MET A 252 9.44 -16.49 -15.17
C MET A 252 10.38 -17.42 -14.41
N THR A 253 9.81 -18.30 -13.60
CA THR A 253 10.46 -19.43 -12.92
C THR A 253 11.67 -18.99 -12.10
N LEU A 254 11.40 -18.52 -10.88
CA LEU A 254 12.43 -18.18 -9.91
C LEU A 254 13.16 -19.43 -9.45
N GLU A 255 14.48 -19.45 -9.52
CA GLU A 255 15.34 -20.57 -9.12
C GLU A 255 16.53 -20.06 -8.31
N TYR A 256 17.19 -20.97 -7.58
CA TYR A 256 18.49 -20.72 -6.97
C TYR A 256 19.58 -21.41 -7.76
N SER A 257 20.59 -20.69 -8.18
CA SER A 257 21.72 -21.21 -8.95
C SER A 257 23.03 -21.04 -8.19
N ILE A 258 23.73 -22.17 -8.00
CA ILE A 258 25.07 -22.20 -7.42
C ILE A 258 26.09 -21.73 -8.48
N ASP A 259 25.95 -22.17 -9.73
CA ASP A 259 26.89 -21.91 -10.82
C ASP A 259 26.93 -20.43 -11.22
N LYS A 260 25.82 -19.70 -11.03
CA LYS A 260 25.74 -18.25 -11.34
C LYS A 260 26.08 -17.37 -10.13
N GLY A 261 26.88 -17.88 -9.18
CA GLY A 261 27.37 -17.09 -8.05
C GLY A 261 26.50 -17.18 -6.80
N LYS A 262 25.81 -18.28 -6.57
CA LYS A 262 24.96 -18.51 -5.39
C LYS A 262 23.86 -17.47 -5.22
N THR A 263 23.14 -17.19 -6.31
CA THR A 263 22.12 -16.15 -6.38
C THR A 263 20.77 -16.68 -6.87
N LEU A 264 19.71 -15.90 -6.62
CA LEU A 264 18.41 -16.13 -7.25
C LEU A 264 18.46 -15.70 -8.72
N ILE A 265 17.88 -16.52 -9.59
CA ILE A 265 17.79 -16.26 -11.03
C ILE A 265 16.34 -16.32 -11.49
N LEU A 266 16.02 -15.54 -12.52
CA LEU A 266 14.81 -15.68 -13.32
C LEU A 266 15.17 -16.10 -14.74
N ASN A 267 14.30 -16.88 -15.35
CA ASN A 267 14.44 -17.38 -16.70
C ASN A 267 13.64 -16.48 -17.67
N HIS A 268 14.20 -16.25 -18.87
CA HIS A 268 13.56 -15.50 -19.94
C HIS A 268 13.75 -16.23 -21.27
N PRO A 269 12.69 -16.40 -22.11
CA PRO A 269 12.79 -17.18 -23.34
C PRO A 269 13.88 -16.73 -24.30
N LYS A 270 14.15 -15.41 -24.38
CA LYS A 270 15.11 -14.80 -25.31
C LYS A 270 16.48 -14.50 -24.67
N HIS A 271 16.50 -14.17 -23.36
CA HIS A 271 17.71 -13.71 -22.65
C HIS A 271 18.34 -14.80 -21.77
N GLY A 272 17.68 -15.96 -21.65
CA GLY A 272 18.14 -17.04 -20.78
C GLY A 272 18.00 -16.68 -19.29
N ALA A 273 18.75 -17.38 -18.44
CA ALA A 273 18.71 -17.18 -17.00
C ALA A 273 19.59 -16.02 -16.56
N MET A 274 19.01 -15.06 -15.81
CA MET A 274 19.70 -13.86 -15.30
C MET A 274 19.51 -13.75 -13.78
N SER A 275 20.57 -13.30 -13.09
CA SER A 275 20.46 -12.99 -11.65
C SER A 275 19.44 -11.89 -11.41
N VAL A 276 18.64 -12.05 -10.36
CA VAL A 276 17.67 -11.05 -9.90
C VAL A 276 18.35 -9.71 -9.60
N ASP A 277 19.61 -9.73 -9.15
CA ASP A 277 20.35 -8.50 -8.82
C ASP A 277 20.62 -7.59 -10.04
N PHE A 278 20.56 -8.13 -11.27
CA PHE A 278 20.75 -7.39 -12.51
C PHE A 278 19.45 -6.95 -13.19
N LEU A 279 18.31 -7.29 -12.62
CA LEU A 279 17.02 -6.88 -13.15
C LEU A 279 16.66 -5.45 -12.71
N SER A 280 15.69 -4.84 -13.40
CA SER A 280 15.22 -3.49 -13.06
C SER A 280 14.63 -3.41 -11.65
N ASP A 281 14.69 -2.21 -11.05
CA ASP A 281 14.15 -1.97 -9.71
C ASP A 281 12.66 -2.32 -9.59
N GLY A 282 11.87 -2.09 -10.65
CA GLY A 282 10.46 -2.45 -10.69
C GLY A 282 10.23 -3.96 -10.59
N ILE A 283 10.98 -4.77 -11.36
CA ILE A 283 10.91 -6.24 -11.30
C ILE A 283 11.34 -6.72 -9.91
N ARG A 284 12.45 -6.20 -9.38
CA ARG A 284 12.95 -6.57 -8.06
C ARG A 284 11.97 -6.23 -6.94
N SER A 285 11.33 -5.05 -7.03
CA SER A 285 10.34 -4.59 -6.04
C SER A 285 9.11 -5.50 -6.01
N ILE A 286 8.55 -5.84 -7.18
CA ILE A 286 7.42 -6.77 -7.27
C ILE A 286 7.83 -8.15 -6.74
N LEU A 287 8.93 -8.71 -7.24
CA LEU A 287 9.41 -10.03 -6.83
C LEU A 287 9.60 -10.11 -5.31
N ALA A 288 10.23 -9.10 -4.71
CA ALA A 288 10.46 -9.04 -3.27
C ALA A 288 9.14 -9.04 -2.49
N MET A 289 8.20 -8.20 -2.89
CA MET A 289 6.91 -8.05 -2.21
C MET A 289 6.04 -9.29 -2.38
N VAL A 290 5.76 -9.71 -3.62
CA VAL A 290 4.84 -10.83 -3.85
C VAL A 290 5.45 -12.17 -3.43
N GLY A 291 6.77 -12.31 -3.56
CA GLY A 291 7.50 -13.49 -3.08
C GLY A 291 7.46 -13.62 -1.56
N ASP A 292 7.62 -12.52 -0.82
CA ASP A 292 7.52 -12.53 0.65
C ASP A 292 6.08 -12.82 1.12
N ILE A 293 5.05 -12.25 0.47
CA ILE A 293 3.65 -12.58 0.78
C ILE A 293 3.39 -14.08 0.54
N ALA A 294 3.76 -14.61 -0.62
CA ALA A 294 3.58 -16.02 -0.95
C ALA A 294 4.34 -16.96 0.01
N HIS A 295 5.59 -16.60 0.34
CA HIS A 295 6.40 -17.29 1.34
C HIS A 295 5.69 -17.34 2.70
N ARG A 296 5.19 -16.20 3.22
CA ARG A 296 4.50 -16.16 4.50
C ARG A 296 3.21 -16.99 4.47
N CYS A 297 2.46 -16.98 3.37
CA CYS A 297 1.26 -17.80 3.19
C CYS A 297 1.55 -19.28 3.34
N ILE A 298 2.50 -19.84 2.59
CA ILE A 298 2.83 -21.26 2.65
C ILE A 298 3.53 -21.66 3.95
N LYS A 299 4.30 -20.76 4.55
CA LYS A 299 4.96 -20.98 5.82
C LYS A 299 3.97 -21.05 6.98
N LEU A 300 3.01 -20.11 7.04
CA LEU A 300 1.95 -20.12 8.05
C LEU A 300 0.98 -21.27 7.88
N ASN A 301 0.67 -21.66 6.65
CA ASN A 301 -0.37 -22.62 6.33
C ASN A 301 0.10 -23.75 5.39
N PRO A 302 1.10 -24.53 5.78
CA PRO A 302 1.67 -25.59 4.93
C PRO A 302 0.64 -26.69 4.56
N HIS A 303 -0.41 -26.86 5.35
CA HIS A 303 -1.51 -27.80 5.10
C HIS A 303 -2.38 -27.41 3.89
N LEU A 304 -2.29 -26.15 3.41
CA LEU A 304 -2.99 -25.70 2.21
C LEU A 304 -2.22 -26.06 0.91
N GLY A 305 -0.97 -26.53 1.01
CA GLY A 305 -0.17 -26.91 -0.14
C GLY A 305 -0.09 -25.77 -1.17
N GLN A 306 -0.31 -26.10 -2.44
CA GLN A 306 -0.23 -25.15 -3.55
C GLN A 306 -1.30 -24.04 -3.50
N GLU A 307 -2.40 -24.22 -2.77
CA GLU A 307 -3.46 -23.24 -2.61
C GLU A 307 -3.17 -22.20 -1.49
N ALA A 308 -2.02 -22.29 -0.83
CA ALA A 308 -1.70 -21.48 0.33
C ALA A 308 -1.77 -19.96 0.03
N ALA A 309 -1.32 -19.51 -1.14
CA ALA A 309 -1.41 -18.09 -1.53
C ALA A 309 -2.87 -17.60 -1.64
N GLN A 310 -3.75 -18.40 -2.23
CA GLN A 310 -5.16 -18.02 -2.45
C GLN A 310 -6.01 -18.14 -1.20
N LYS A 311 -5.77 -19.18 -0.38
CA LYS A 311 -6.64 -19.53 0.77
C LYS A 311 -6.22 -18.91 2.09
N THR A 312 -4.99 -18.42 2.24
CA THR A 312 -4.55 -17.79 3.49
C THR A 312 -5.25 -16.46 3.70
N PRO A 313 -6.00 -16.29 4.82
CA PRO A 313 -6.59 -15.00 5.15
C PRO A 313 -5.57 -14.07 5.79
N GLY A 314 -5.84 -12.76 5.78
CA GLY A 314 -5.02 -11.80 6.51
C GLY A 314 -5.11 -10.38 6.00
N ILE A 315 -4.18 -9.53 6.44
CA ILE A 315 -4.15 -8.11 6.12
C ILE A 315 -2.75 -7.72 5.68
N VAL A 316 -2.66 -7.06 4.53
CA VAL A 316 -1.39 -6.59 3.96
C VAL A 316 -1.48 -5.10 3.67
N LEU A 317 -0.50 -4.36 4.18
CA LEU A 317 -0.34 -2.91 4.03
C LEU A 317 0.77 -2.65 3.00
N ILE A 318 0.50 -1.80 2.00
CA ILE A 318 1.49 -1.45 0.98
C ILE A 318 1.51 0.07 0.81
N ASP A 319 2.63 0.68 1.15
CA ASP A 319 2.83 2.11 0.91
C ASP A 319 3.43 2.33 -0.48
N GLU A 320 2.84 3.27 -1.24
CA GLU A 320 3.19 3.57 -2.64
C GLU A 320 3.31 2.30 -3.51
N VAL A 321 2.18 1.64 -3.75
CA VAL A 321 2.12 0.38 -4.50
C VAL A 321 2.67 0.52 -5.93
N ASP A 322 2.58 1.71 -6.50
CA ASP A 322 3.05 2.11 -7.84
C ASP A 322 4.56 2.42 -7.91
N MET A 323 5.26 2.45 -6.79
CA MET A 323 6.66 2.87 -6.72
C MET A 323 7.56 2.02 -7.64
N HIS A 324 8.33 2.70 -8.52
CA HIS A 324 9.23 2.12 -9.53
C HIS A 324 8.55 1.27 -10.61
N LEU A 325 7.22 1.27 -10.70
CA LEU A 325 6.49 0.53 -11.71
C LEU A 325 6.30 1.36 -12.99
N HIS A 326 6.52 0.75 -14.13
CA HIS A 326 6.13 1.32 -15.41
C HIS A 326 4.60 1.50 -15.46
N PRO A 327 4.03 2.56 -16.10
CA PRO A 327 2.59 2.81 -16.14
C PRO A 327 1.73 1.59 -16.52
N ARG A 328 2.18 0.76 -17.45
CA ARG A 328 1.50 -0.49 -17.81
C ARG A 328 1.36 -1.46 -16.63
N TRP A 329 2.34 -1.51 -15.73
CA TRP A 329 2.30 -2.35 -14.55
C TRP A 329 1.43 -1.77 -13.45
N GLN A 330 1.41 -0.44 -13.35
CA GLN A 330 0.52 0.27 -12.44
C GLN A 330 -0.95 -0.06 -12.71
N GLN A 331 -1.32 -0.29 -13.98
CA GLN A 331 -2.66 -0.74 -14.38
C GLN A 331 -2.96 -2.21 -14.09
N LEU A 332 -1.98 -3.01 -13.68
CA LEU A 332 -2.15 -4.45 -13.46
C LEU A 332 -1.98 -4.87 -12.00
N VAL A 333 -1.16 -4.14 -11.24
CA VAL A 333 -0.65 -4.58 -9.94
C VAL A 333 -1.75 -4.91 -8.94
N LEU A 334 -2.79 -4.10 -8.82
CA LEU A 334 -3.86 -4.33 -7.85
C LEU A 334 -4.74 -5.52 -8.22
N THR A 335 -5.10 -5.65 -9.49
CA THR A 335 -5.87 -6.80 -9.97
C THR A 335 -5.07 -8.10 -9.80
N GLN A 336 -3.78 -8.08 -10.09
CA GLN A 336 -2.92 -9.25 -9.90
C GLN A 336 -2.76 -9.61 -8.42
N LEU A 337 -2.65 -8.63 -7.51
CA LEU A 337 -2.64 -8.88 -6.07
C LEU A 337 -3.92 -9.58 -5.61
N GLN A 338 -5.09 -9.10 -6.03
CA GLN A 338 -6.37 -9.71 -5.67
C GLN A 338 -6.55 -11.12 -6.23
N ASN A 339 -6.08 -11.38 -7.45
CA ASN A 339 -6.18 -12.69 -8.08
C ASN A 339 -5.22 -13.72 -7.47
N ALA A 340 -4.00 -13.30 -7.10
CA ALA A 340 -3.02 -14.20 -6.49
C ALA A 340 -3.33 -14.50 -5.02
N PHE A 341 -3.99 -13.57 -4.30
CA PHE A 341 -4.21 -13.60 -2.87
C PHE A 341 -5.66 -13.29 -2.51
N GLU A 342 -6.58 -14.15 -2.91
CA GLU A 342 -8.04 -13.91 -2.87
C GLU A 342 -8.60 -13.61 -1.48
N ASN A 343 -8.00 -14.17 -0.41
CA ASN A 343 -8.47 -14.05 0.97
C ASN A 343 -7.75 -13.00 1.80
N ILE A 344 -6.76 -12.32 1.22
CA ILE A 344 -6.05 -11.23 1.86
C ILE A 344 -6.82 -9.91 1.65
N GLN A 345 -6.92 -9.10 2.69
CA GLN A 345 -7.36 -7.72 2.61
C GLN A 345 -6.14 -6.82 2.40
N PHE A 346 -6.14 -6.07 1.31
CA PHE A 346 -5.08 -5.13 0.98
C PHE A 346 -5.51 -3.70 1.35
N ILE A 347 -4.63 -2.96 2.01
CA ILE A 347 -4.78 -1.53 2.26
C ILE A 347 -3.54 -0.87 1.69
N VAL A 348 -3.72 -0.12 0.61
CA VAL A 348 -2.60 0.39 -0.19
C VAL A 348 -2.68 1.90 -0.33
N THR A 349 -1.52 2.55 -0.50
CA THR A 349 -1.47 3.96 -0.90
C THR A 349 -0.93 4.08 -2.31
N THR A 350 -1.35 5.12 -3.02
CA THR A 350 -0.86 5.44 -4.37
C THR A 350 -0.97 6.93 -4.66
N HIS A 351 -0.12 7.41 -5.55
CA HIS A 351 -0.21 8.71 -6.22
C HIS A 351 -0.52 8.57 -7.71
N SER A 352 -0.66 7.34 -8.21
CA SER A 352 -0.82 7.07 -9.63
C SER A 352 -2.27 7.08 -10.08
N PRO A 353 -2.65 7.96 -11.01
CA PRO A 353 -3.95 7.89 -11.64
C PRO A 353 -4.12 6.59 -12.45
N GLN A 354 -3.03 5.99 -12.97
CA GLN A 354 -3.07 4.71 -13.67
C GLN A 354 -3.53 3.57 -12.77
N VAL A 355 -3.08 3.56 -11.51
CA VAL A 355 -3.58 2.58 -10.52
C VAL A 355 -5.07 2.77 -10.29
N LEU A 356 -5.53 4.02 -10.17
CA LEU A 356 -6.94 4.33 -9.91
C LEU A 356 -7.88 3.91 -11.04
N THR A 357 -7.39 3.87 -12.30
CA THR A 357 -8.20 3.40 -13.44
C THR A 357 -8.61 1.93 -13.32
N THR A 358 -8.00 1.15 -12.43
CA THR A 358 -8.24 -0.28 -12.24
C THR A 358 -9.02 -0.60 -10.98
N VAL A 359 -9.46 0.42 -10.25
CA VAL A 359 -10.08 0.29 -8.93
C VAL A 359 -11.52 0.75 -8.95
N LYS A 360 -12.40 -0.03 -8.36
CA LYS A 360 -13.80 0.36 -8.19
C LYS A 360 -13.92 1.56 -7.23
N PRO A 361 -14.86 2.50 -7.47
CA PRO A 361 -15.03 3.70 -6.66
C PRO A 361 -15.19 3.41 -5.16
N GLU A 362 -15.88 2.34 -4.80
CA GLU A 362 -16.12 1.89 -3.43
C GLU A 362 -14.85 1.54 -2.65
N CYS A 363 -13.76 1.25 -3.36
CA CYS A 363 -12.45 0.93 -2.78
C CYS A 363 -11.58 2.16 -2.49
N ILE A 364 -11.93 3.35 -3.02
CA ILE A 364 -11.09 4.55 -2.96
C ILE A 364 -11.46 5.40 -1.75
N ARG A 365 -10.43 5.89 -1.04
CA ARG A 365 -10.53 6.87 0.04
C ARG A 365 -9.54 7.99 -0.25
N ALA A 366 -10.05 9.16 -0.65
CA ALA A 366 -9.21 10.33 -0.89
C ALA A 366 -9.14 11.19 0.38
N LEU A 367 -7.93 11.57 0.77
CA LEU A 367 -7.70 12.46 1.91
C LEU A 367 -7.40 13.86 1.38
N ARG A 368 -8.06 14.88 1.90
CA ARG A 368 -7.84 16.28 1.53
C ARG A 368 -7.76 17.17 2.74
N TRP A 369 -6.93 18.20 2.65
CA TRP A 369 -6.97 19.31 3.58
C TRP A 369 -8.19 20.17 3.27
N MET A 370 -9.05 20.36 4.27
CA MET A 370 -10.15 21.31 4.19
C MET A 370 -9.80 22.54 5.01
N THR A 371 -9.83 23.70 4.36
CA THR A 371 -9.75 25.00 5.03
C THR A 371 -11.16 25.38 5.44
N LEU A 372 -11.43 25.51 6.73
CA LEU A 372 -12.74 25.95 7.21
C LEU A 372 -13.00 27.38 6.68
N PRO A 373 -14.18 27.67 6.08
CA PRO A 373 -14.55 29.02 5.70
C PRO A 373 -14.50 29.96 6.91
N SER A 374 -13.98 31.14 6.74
CA SER A 374 -13.81 32.16 7.79
C SER A 374 -15.09 32.49 8.57
N GLU A 375 -16.28 32.26 8.00
CA GLU A 375 -17.59 32.50 8.64
C GLU A 375 -17.94 31.47 9.73
N GLN A 376 -17.46 30.19 9.62
CA GLN A 376 -17.64 29.19 10.68
C GLN A 376 -16.63 29.36 11.82
N ALA A 377 -15.44 29.88 11.53
CA ALA A 377 -14.45 30.27 12.53
C ALA A 377 -14.93 31.44 13.43
N GLN A 378 -15.72 32.34 12.90
CA GLN A 378 -16.30 33.48 13.67
C GLN A 378 -17.38 33.04 14.68
N ARG A 379 -18.11 31.96 14.43
CA ARG A 379 -19.14 31.47 15.37
C ARG A 379 -18.57 30.78 16.62
N ASN A 380 -17.31 30.33 16.60
CA ASN A 380 -16.69 29.65 17.71
C ASN A 380 -15.77 30.49 18.58
N MET A 381 -15.81 31.82 18.48
CA MET A 381 -15.00 32.78 19.26
C MET A 381 -13.48 32.50 19.27
N ILE A 382 -12.95 31.84 18.22
CA ILE A 382 -11.53 31.59 18.06
C ILE A 382 -11.00 32.63 17.06
N GLN A 383 -9.97 33.35 17.46
CA GLN A 383 -9.41 34.46 16.68
C GLN A 383 -8.97 34.04 15.27
N PRO A 384 -9.10 34.97 14.24
CA PRO A 384 -9.02 34.62 12.81
C PRO A 384 -7.62 34.33 12.25
N GLN A 385 -6.62 34.03 13.07
CA GLN A 385 -5.23 33.81 12.60
C GLN A 385 -4.78 32.36 12.50
N THR A 386 -5.60 31.41 12.88
CA THR A 386 -5.32 29.97 12.66
C THR A 386 -6.50 29.31 11.99
N ALA A 387 -6.55 29.38 10.66
CA ALA A 387 -7.40 28.47 9.89
C ALA A 387 -6.99 27.04 10.26
N HIS A 388 -7.80 26.37 11.10
CA HIS A 388 -7.56 24.97 11.46
C HIS A 388 -7.83 24.14 10.21
N ALA A 389 -6.78 23.81 9.47
CA ALA A 389 -6.87 22.86 8.39
C ALA A 389 -7.17 21.49 9.00
N ARG A 390 -8.26 20.86 8.59
CA ARG A 390 -8.68 19.53 8.99
C ARG A 390 -8.53 18.60 7.79
N VAL A 391 -8.08 17.37 8.02
CA VAL A 391 -8.08 16.33 6.99
C VAL A 391 -9.45 15.69 6.97
N GLU A 392 -10.04 15.59 5.79
CA GLU A 392 -11.29 14.86 5.57
C GLU A 392 -11.08 13.69 4.62
N VAL A 393 -11.90 12.65 4.80
CA VAL A 393 -11.96 11.49 3.90
C VAL A 393 -13.09 11.73 2.92
N LEU A 394 -12.77 11.71 1.65
CA LEU A 394 -13.73 11.70 0.56
C LEU A 394 -13.85 10.28 0.02
N ASP A 395 -15.06 9.80 -0.05
CA ASP A 395 -15.44 8.52 -0.65
C ASP A 395 -16.70 8.71 -1.51
N GLY A 396 -17.26 7.61 -2.04
CA GLY A 396 -18.47 7.71 -2.84
C GLY A 396 -18.26 8.32 -4.22
N PHE A 397 -17.07 8.18 -4.81
CA PHE A 397 -16.80 8.62 -6.17
C PHE A 397 -17.74 7.92 -7.16
N ALA A 398 -18.26 8.68 -8.15
CA ALA A 398 -19.21 8.16 -9.10
C ALA A 398 -18.58 7.16 -10.10
N PHE A 399 -17.30 7.35 -10.45
CA PHE A 399 -16.62 6.59 -11.48
C PHE A 399 -15.10 6.59 -11.28
N SER A 400 -14.44 5.44 -11.51
CA SER A 400 -12.99 5.29 -11.49
C SER A 400 -12.49 4.13 -12.33
N GLU A 401 -13.06 2.93 -12.18
CA GLU A 401 -12.67 1.74 -12.94
C GLU A 401 -12.94 1.94 -14.43
N GLY A 402 -11.91 1.83 -15.28
CA GLY A 402 -11.99 2.07 -16.72
C GLY A 402 -12.01 3.54 -17.15
N ALA A 403 -11.91 4.50 -16.21
CA ALA A 403 -11.82 5.92 -16.53
C ALA A 403 -10.47 6.28 -17.19
N GLU A 404 -10.44 7.40 -17.91
CA GLU A 404 -9.19 7.97 -18.37
C GLU A 404 -8.38 8.57 -17.20
N SER A 405 -7.06 8.34 -17.19
CA SER A 405 -6.17 8.83 -16.12
C SER A 405 -6.26 10.34 -15.91
N GLN A 406 -6.49 11.12 -16.97
CA GLN A 406 -6.64 12.59 -16.89
C GLN A 406 -7.88 13.00 -16.11
N GLN A 407 -8.98 12.26 -16.25
CA GLN A 407 -10.21 12.52 -15.51
C GLN A 407 -9.98 12.26 -14.01
N LEU A 408 -9.33 11.15 -13.67
CA LEU A 408 -9.06 10.79 -12.27
C LEU A 408 -8.06 11.73 -11.58
N LEU A 409 -7.10 12.28 -12.33
CA LEU A 409 -6.23 13.36 -11.83
C LEU A 409 -7.06 14.53 -11.30
N LYS A 410 -8.07 14.96 -12.04
CA LYS A 410 -8.92 16.09 -11.66
C LYS A 410 -9.93 15.72 -10.58
N ASP A 411 -10.68 14.64 -10.79
CA ASP A 411 -11.85 14.32 -9.96
C ASP A 411 -11.47 13.73 -8.60
N ILE A 412 -10.43 12.91 -8.56
CA ILE A 412 -10.00 12.22 -7.34
C ILE A 412 -8.77 12.88 -6.71
N LEU A 413 -7.73 13.17 -7.53
CA LEU A 413 -6.48 13.73 -7.00
C LEU A 413 -6.53 15.27 -6.87
N GLY A 414 -7.50 15.95 -7.53
CA GLY A 414 -7.66 17.41 -7.47
C GLY A 414 -6.56 18.18 -8.19
N VAL A 415 -5.86 17.54 -9.13
CA VAL A 415 -4.73 18.12 -9.89
C VAL A 415 -5.16 18.34 -11.33
N ASP A 416 -4.89 19.54 -11.86
CA ASP A 416 -5.11 19.79 -13.30
C ASP A 416 -4.16 18.90 -14.12
N PRO A 417 -4.67 18.19 -15.15
CA PRO A 417 -3.83 17.36 -16.04
C PRO A 417 -2.75 18.18 -16.77
N ARG A 418 -2.89 19.50 -16.85
CA ARG A 418 -1.93 20.40 -17.48
C ARG A 418 -1.18 21.22 -16.42
N PRO A 419 0.13 21.47 -16.62
CA PRO A 419 0.92 22.30 -15.70
C PRO A 419 0.43 23.75 -15.73
N GLU A 420 -0.28 24.19 -14.69
CA GLU A 420 -0.90 25.55 -14.59
C GLU A 420 0.12 26.69 -14.60
N ASN A 421 1.38 26.42 -14.24
CA ASN A 421 2.47 27.38 -14.21
C ASN A 421 3.00 27.77 -15.60
N LEU A 422 2.62 27.04 -16.65
CA LEU A 422 3.05 27.37 -18.02
C LEU A 422 2.16 28.43 -18.64
N THR A 423 2.75 29.53 -19.12
CA THR A 423 2.03 30.63 -19.78
C THR A 423 1.13 30.16 -20.92
N ILE A 424 1.61 29.16 -21.71
CA ILE A 424 0.81 28.63 -22.81
C ILE A 424 -0.44 27.87 -22.34
N VAL A 425 -0.40 27.24 -21.17
CA VAL A 425 -1.56 26.57 -20.56
C VAL A 425 -2.54 27.60 -20.01
N GLN A 426 -2.04 28.68 -19.41
CA GLN A 426 -2.86 29.81 -18.96
C GLN A 426 -3.56 30.49 -20.15
N ASP A 427 -2.85 30.72 -21.25
CA ASP A 427 -3.40 31.23 -22.50
C ASP A 427 -4.49 30.31 -23.08
N LEU A 428 -4.26 28.98 -23.03
CA LEU A 428 -5.25 27.99 -23.48
C LEU A 428 -6.51 28.06 -22.60
N HIS A 429 -6.38 28.08 -21.28
CA HIS A 429 -7.53 28.19 -20.36
C HIS A 429 -8.31 29.49 -20.60
N LYS A 430 -7.59 30.59 -20.80
CA LYS A 430 -8.20 31.89 -21.11
C LYS A 430 -8.96 31.87 -22.42
N TYR A 431 -8.37 31.28 -23.47
CA TYR A 431 -9.00 31.12 -24.77
C TYR A 431 -10.29 30.26 -24.69
N LEU A 432 -10.22 29.11 -24.00
CA LEU A 432 -11.40 28.25 -23.82
C LEU A 432 -12.50 28.96 -23.02
N THR A 433 -12.15 29.76 -22.02
CA THR A 433 -13.10 30.56 -21.24
C THR A 433 -13.78 31.62 -22.10
N LEU A 434 -13.04 32.31 -22.98
CA LEU A 434 -13.64 33.28 -23.94
C LEU A 434 -14.63 32.58 -24.88
N ILE A 435 -14.34 31.37 -25.35
CA ILE A 435 -15.27 30.61 -26.18
C ILE A 435 -16.53 30.21 -25.40
N GLN A 436 -16.38 29.74 -24.16
CA GLN A 436 -17.52 29.40 -23.30
C GLN A 436 -18.46 30.57 -23.05
N ASN A 437 -17.90 31.80 -22.92
CA ASN A 437 -18.63 33.04 -22.70
C ASN A 437 -19.12 33.72 -23.98
N ASP A 438 -19.06 33.02 -25.15
CA ASP A 438 -19.46 33.52 -26.47
C ASP A 438 -18.64 34.77 -26.97
N HIS A 439 -17.43 34.97 -26.43
CA HIS A 439 -16.49 36.03 -26.84
C HIS A 439 -15.36 35.49 -27.75
N TRP A 440 -15.62 34.42 -28.50
CA TRP A 440 -14.66 33.76 -29.37
C TRP A 440 -14.21 34.61 -30.57
N ASP A 441 -14.97 35.65 -30.95
CA ASP A 441 -14.73 36.64 -32.02
C ASP A 441 -14.08 37.93 -31.50
N SER A 442 -13.68 38.00 -30.24
CA SER A 442 -12.99 39.18 -29.67
C SER A 442 -11.55 39.27 -30.19
N PRO A 443 -10.96 40.50 -30.28
CA PRO A 443 -9.55 40.68 -30.66
C PRO A 443 -8.59 39.90 -29.76
N GLU A 444 -8.93 39.73 -28.48
CA GLU A 444 -8.15 38.95 -27.54
C GLU A 444 -8.19 37.46 -27.86
N ALA A 445 -9.37 36.90 -28.21
CA ALA A 445 -9.52 35.50 -28.63
C ALA A 445 -8.78 35.19 -29.91
N GLU A 446 -8.77 36.10 -30.89
CA GLU A 446 -8.02 35.96 -32.14
C GLU A 446 -6.51 35.99 -31.92
N ALA A 447 -6.00 36.87 -31.07
CA ALA A 447 -4.59 36.92 -30.71
C ALA A 447 -4.16 35.61 -30.00
N LEU A 448 -4.96 35.12 -29.04
CA LEU A 448 -4.70 33.86 -28.37
C LEU A 448 -4.79 32.66 -29.33
N LYS A 449 -5.76 32.65 -30.23
CA LYS A 449 -5.91 31.60 -31.25
C LYS A 449 -4.67 31.52 -32.12
N THR A 450 -4.16 32.62 -32.60
CA THR A 450 -2.94 32.70 -33.43
C THR A 450 -1.73 32.11 -32.69
N LYS A 451 -1.54 32.49 -31.43
CA LYS A 451 -0.46 32.02 -30.58
C LYS A 451 -0.58 30.51 -30.29
N LEU A 452 -1.77 30.04 -29.95
CA LEU A 452 -2.05 28.65 -29.62
C LEU A 452 -1.99 27.74 -30.86
N SER A 453 -2.41 28.24 -32.03
CA SER A 453 -2.27 27.52 -33.29
C SER A 453 -0.81 27.32 -33.67
N ALA A 454 0.06 28.29 -33.44
CA ALA A 454 1.50 28.13 -33.64
C ALA A 454 2.13 27.09 -32.69
N TRP A 455 1.55 26.92 -31.50
CA TRP A 455 2.04 25.96 -30.49
C TRP A 455 1.53 24.53 -30.73
N GLY A 456 0.24 24.34 -30.92
CA GLY A 456 -0.36 23.00 -30.88
C GLY A 456 -1.16 22.58 -32.12
N HIS A 457 -1.65 23.56 -32.90
CA HIS A 457 -2.45 23.38 -34.13
C HIS A 457 -3.25 22.05 -34.18
N GLU A 458 -2.93 21.17 -35.13
CA GLU A 458 -3.61 19.89 -35.35
C GLU A 458 -3.29 18.81 -34.30
N HIS A 459 -2.31 19.03 -33.43
CA HIS A 459 -1.87 18.06 -32.41
C HIS A 459 -2.53 18.26 -31.04
N GLU A 460 -3.18 19.43 -30.81
CA GLU A 460 -3.78 19.75 -29.52
C GLU A 460 -5.29 19.50 -29.54
N PRO A 461 -5.79 18.43 -28.90
CA PRO A 461 -7.22 18.07 -28.95
C PRO A 461 -8.15 19.16 -28.42
N ALA A 462 -7.69 19.99 -27.47
CA ALA A 462 -8.49 21.07 -26.92
C ALA A 462 -8.73 22.18 -27.95
N LEU A 463 -7.77 22.48 -28.84
CA LEU A 463 -7.94 23.44 -29.91
C LEU A 463 -8.88 22.91 -30.99
N ILE A 464 -8.78 21.64 -31.33
CA ILE A 464 -9.68 20.97 -32.29
C ILE A 464 -11.13 21.03 -31.78
N ARG A 465 -11.36 20.71 -30.50
CA ARG A 465 -12.69 20.80 -29.86
C ARG A 465 -13.20 22.24 -29.83
N ALA A 466 -12.32 23.19 -29.51
CA ALA A 466 -12.64 24.62 -29.51
C ALA A 466 -13.11 25.11 -30.90
N GLU A 467 -12.44 24.70 -31.96
CA GLU A 467 -12.87 25.05 -33.31
C GLU A 467 -14.23 24.43 -33.69
N MET A 468 -14.47 23.18 -33.29
CA MET A 468 -15.80 22.56 -33.49
C MET A 468 -16.89 23.28 -32.72
N ASP A 469 -16.62 23.67 -31.47
CA ASP A 469 -17.58 24.43 -30.64
C ASP A 469 -17.89 25.80 -31.25
N ILE A 470 -16.88 26.52 -31.71
CA ILE A 470 -17.07 27.80 -32.44
C ILE A 470 -17.95 27.62 -33.69
N ARG A 471 -17.69 26.60 -34.52
CA ARG A 471 -18.53 26.32 -35.71
C ARG A 471 -19.97 26.02 -35.33
N MET A 472 -20.19 25.24 -34.26
CA MET A 472 -21.52 24.96 -33.75
C MET A 472 -22.25 26.20 -33.25
N ARG A 473 -21.56 27.11 -32.57
CA ARG A 473 -22.10 28.39 -32.07
C ARG A 473 -22.41 29.35 -33.22
N GLN A 474 -21.56 29.44 -34.23
CA GLN A 474 -21.81 30.18 -35.47
C GLN A 474 -23.07 29.69 -36.20
N TYR A 475 -23.22 28.39 -36.37
CA TYR A 475 -24.39 27.79 -36.98
C TYR A 475 -25.69 28.10 -36.20
N ARG A 476 -25.62 28.06 -34.85
CA ARG A 476 -26.78 28.42 -34.00
C ARG A 476 -27.15 29.92 -34.11
N ARG A 477 -26.17 30.82 -34.11
CA ARG A 477 -26.39 32.25 -34.31
C ARG A 477 -27.08 32.51 -35.65
N GLN A 478 -26.59 31.91 -36.74
CA GLN A 478 -27.20 32.07 -38.07
C GLN A 478 -28.63 31.54 -38.14
N ARG A 479 -28.93 30.44 -37.45
CA ARG A 479 -30.29 29.82 -37.45
C ARG A 479 -31.30 30.60 -36.59
N LEU A 480 -30.83 31.28 -35.57
CA LEU A 480 -31.67 32.09 -34.64
C LEU A 480 -31.78 33.57 -35.03
N GLY A 481 -31.06 34.01 -36.08
CA GLY A 481 -31.07 35.38 -36.54
C GLY A 481 -30.40 36.37 -35.56
N LEU A 482 -29.50 35.87 -34.77
CA LEU A 482 -28.71 36.62 -33.76
C LEU A 482 -27.36 37.06 -34.30
#